data_63935735e03d26addb3b76709cfdfe7e
#
_entry.id   63935735e03d26addb3b76709cfdfe7e
#
_cell.length_a   1.000
_cell.length_b   1.000
_cell.length_c   1.000
_cell.angle_alpha   90.00
_cell.angle_beta   90.00
_cell.angle_gamma   90.00
#
_symmetry.space_group_name_H-M   'P 1'
#
loop_
_entity.id
_entity.type
_entity.pdbx_description
1 polymer ?
#
loop_
_entity_poly.entity_id
_entity_poly.type
_entity_poly.pdbx_seq_one_letter_code
_entity_poly.pdbx_strand_id
1 'polypeptide(L)'
;MANKILHISDTHGCHHRLRDLPDADILVHSGDFTMNGSEQEAIDFLNWFCDLDYRHKIFICGNHDNCLYGANIDGLDTNVHYLCNSGIELNGIYFYGVPMFMEDCITERQNRNYEQIPVN
;
A
#
# COMPACT_ATOMS: atom_id res chain seq x y z
N MET A 1 -5.72 -23.52 -10.45
CA MET A 1 -4.99 -22.54 -11.27
C MET A 1 -4.12 -21.67 -10.39
N ALA A 2 -2.90 -21.49 -10.77
CA ALA A 2 -2.00 -20.64 -10.01
C ALA A 2 -2.31 -19.17 -10.28
N ASN A 3 -2.26 -18.37 -9.23
CA ASN A 3 -2.37 -16.92 -9.35
C ASN A 3 -1.00 -16.32 -9.54
N LYS A 4 -0.91 -15.36 -10.43
CA LYS A 4 0.32 -14.62 -10.64
C LYS A 4 0.17 -13.28 -9.92
N ILE A 5 1.11 -12.98 -9.04
CA ILE A 5 1.11 -11.76 -8.25
C ILE A 5 2.33 -10.94 -8.64
N LEU A 6 2.11 -9.69 -9.01
CA LEU A 6 3.19 -8.74 -9.23
C LEU A 6 3.27 -7.83 -8.01
N HIS A 7 4.44 -7.78 -7.40
CA HIS A 7 4.68 -6.95 -6.22
C HIS A 7 5.63 -5.82 -6.56
N ILE A 8 5.22 -4.60 -6.24
CA ILE A 8 6.05 -3.41 -6.36
C ILE A 8 5.99 -2.64 -5.06
N SER A 9 6.95 -1.78 -4.81
CA SER A 9 6.97 -0.94 -3.62
C SER A 9 7.98 0.19 -3.78
N ASP A 10 7.93 1.14 -2.86
CA ASP A 10 8.95 2.19 -2.72
C ASP A 10 9.16 2.98 -4.00
N THR A 11 8.08 3.35 -4.66
CA THR A 11 8.17 4.11 -5.89
C THR A 11 8.40 5.61 -5.65
N HIS A 12 8.08 6.11 -4.45
CA HIS A 12 8.41 7.48 -4.00
C HIS A 12 8.15 8.56 -5.05
N GLY A 13 6.96 8.51 -5.66
CA GLY A 13 6.60 9.49 -6.68
C GLY A 13 7.15 9.21 -8.07
N CYS A 14 7.95 8.17 -8.22
CA CYS A 14 8.57 7.83 -9.51
C CYS A 14 7.81 6.72 -10.25
N HIS A 15 6.56 6.45 -9.86
CA HIS A 15 5.78 5.37 -10.46
C HIS A 15 5.59 5.55 -11.97
N HIS A 16 5.56 6.77 -12.47
CA HIS A 16 5.42 7.03 -13.91
C HIS A 16 6.62 6.52 -14.73
N ARG A 17 7.72 6.19 -14.06
CA ARG A 17 8.88 5.61 -14.73
C ARG A 17 8.73 4.11 -14.98
N LEU A 18 7.80 3.49 -14.28
CA LEU A 18 7.53 2.06 -14.47
C LEU A 18 6.70 1.89 -15.74
N ARG A 19 7.27 1.19 -16.70
CA ARG A 19 6.62 0.93 -17.97
C ARG A 19 6.68 -0.55 -18.27
N ASP A 20 5.72 -1.00 -19.08
CA ASP A 20 5.70 -2.39 -19.53
C ASP A 20 5.73 -3.37 -18.36
N LEU A 21 4.93 -3.07 -17.33
CA LEU A 21 4.82 -3.98 -16.20
C LEU A 21 4.28 -5.32 -16.67
N PRO A 22 4.82 -6.43 -16.13
CA PRO A 22 4.35 -7.76 -16.52
C PRO A 22 2.88 -7.98 -16.22
N ASP A 23 2.24 -8.84 -16.97
CA ASP A 23 0.88 -9.27 -16.68
C ASP A 23 0.86 -10.07 -15.38
N ALA A 24 -0.21 -9.91 -14.64
CA ALA A 24 -0.46 -10.67 -13.43
C ALA A 24 -1.94 -10.64 -13.13
N ASP A 25 -2.38 -11.52 -12.24
CA ASP A 25 -3.78 -11.52 -11.80
C ASP A 25 -3.99 -10.44 -10.73
N ILE A 26 -3.00 -10.24 -9.90
CA ILE A 26 -3.08 -9.32 -8.76
C ILE A 26 -1.81 -8.47 -8.73
N LEU A 27 -2.00 -7.16 -8.66
CA LEU A 27 -0.90 -6.22 -8.46
C LEU A 27 -0.94 -5.73 -7.02
N VAL A 28 0.20 -5.80 -6.34
CA VAL A 28 0.33 -5.36 -4.96
C VAL A 28 1.39 -4.27 -4.88
N HIS A 29 1.03 -3.13 -4.30
CA HIS A 29 2.00 -2.09 -3.94
C HIS A 29 2.08 -2.03 -2.42
N SER A 30 3.23 -2.33 -1.86
CA SER A 30 3.38 -2.45 -0.42
C SER A 30 3.86 -1.17 0.27
N GLY A 31 3.63 -0.02 -0.35
CA GLY A 31 3.80 1.25 0.34
C GLY A 31 4.98 2.06 -0.14
N ASP A 32 5.07 3.26 0.43
CA ASP A 32 6.08 4.26 0.07
C ASP A 32 5.95 4.70 -1.38
N PHE A 33 4.71 5.01 -1.77
CA PHE A 33 4.45 5.50 -3.12
C PHE A 33 4.59 7.01 -3.22
N THR A 34 4.66 7.71 -2.09
CA THR A 34 4.96 9.14 -2.08
C THR A 34 6.36 9.39 -1.54
N MET A 35 6.88 10.57 -1.78
CA MET A 35 8.14 11.00 -1.19
C MET A 35 7.91 11.77 0.11
N ASN A 36 6.93 12.66 0.12
CA ASN A 36 6.68 13.56 1.24
C ASN A 36 5.34 13.32 1.95
N GLY A 37 4.54 12.38 1.48
CA GLY A 37 3.27 12.06 2.10
C GLY A 37 2.18 13.09 1.87
N SER A 38 2.28 13.92 0.84
CA SER A 38 1.26 14.92 0.55
C SER A 38 0.06 14.30 -0.15
N GLU A 39 -1.10 14.95 0.01
CA GLU A 39 -2.32 14.52 -0.68
C GLU A 39 -2.14 14.56 -2.19
N GLN A 40 -1.44 15.56 -2.68
CA GLN A 40 -1.20 15.73 -4.11
C GLN A 40 -0.45 14.53 -4.68
N GLU A 41 0.58 14.10 -3.98
CA GLU A 41 1.34 12.93 -4.40
C GLU A 41 0.49 11.66 -4.36
N ALA A 42 -0.35 11.54 -3.33
CA ALA A 42 -1.22 10.38 -3.20
C ALA A 42 -2.25 10.33 -4.33
N ILE A 43 -2.82 11.47 -4.69
CA ILE A 43 -3.78 11.53 -5.78
C ILE A 43 -3.12 11.15 -7.11
N ASP A 44 -1.91 11.65 -7.35
CA ASP A 44 -1.16 11.30 -8.54
C ASP A 44 -0.90 9.80 -8.62
N PHE A 45 -0.49 9.21 -7.50
CA PHE A 45 -0.28 7.77 -7.43
C PHE A 45 -1.56 7.00 -7.69
N LEU A 46 -2.65 7.40 -7.04
CA LEU A 46 -3.92 6.69 -7.17
C LEU A 46 -4.45 6.74 -8.60
N ASN A 47 -4.32 7.88 -9.26
CA ASN A 47 -4.73 7.99 -10.66
C ASN A 47 -3.94 7.03 -11.54
N TRP A 48 -2.65 6.95 -11.33
CA TRP A 48 -1.81 6.03 -12.08
C TRP A 48 -2.14 4.57 -11.75
N PHE A 49 -2.27 4.26 -10.47
CA PHE A 49 -2.50 2.90 -10.00
C PHE A 49 -3.84 2.36 -10.46
N CYS A 50 -4.89 3.18 -10.34
CA CYS A 50 -6.23 2.77 -10.75
C CYS A 50 -6.35 2.57 -12.26
N ASP A 51 -5.49 3.24 -13.02
CA ASP A 51 -5.51 3.16 -14.47
C ASP A 51 -4.81 1.90 -15.01
N LEU A 52 -4.05 1.22 -14.17
CA LEU A 52 -3.37 0.00 -14.59
C LEU A 52 -4.36 -1.14 -14.75
N ASP A 53 -4.13 -1.97 -15.78
CA ASP A 53 -5.05 -3.04 -16.14
C ASP A 53 -4.68 -4.35 -15.46
N TYR A 54 -5.17 -4.53 -14.25
CA TYR A 54 -5.05 -5.78 -13.50
C TYR A 54 -6.41 -6.15 -12.93
N ARG A 55 -6.66 -7.44 -12.82
CA ARG A 55 -7.94 -7.90 -12.28
C ARG A 55 -8.18 -7.37 -10.87
N HIS A 56 -7.16 -7.45 -10.03
CA HIS A 56 -7.22 -6.94 -8.67
C HIS A 56 -5.97 -6.15 -8.38
N LYS A 57 -6.13 -5.05 -7.64
CA LYS A 57 -5.01 -4.21 -7.23
C LYS A 57 -5.14 -3.90 -5.75
N ILE A 58 -4.05 -4.08 -5.02
CA ILE A 58 -3.99 -3.85 -3.59
C ILE A 58 -2.86 -2.87 -3.30
N PHE A 59 -3.10 -1.93 -2.40
CA PHE A 59 -2.01 -1.09 -1.92
C PHE A 59 -2.17 -0.83 -0.43
N ILE A 60 -1.05 -0.54 0.21
CA ILE A 60 -1.00 -0.17 1.62
C ILE A 60 -0.15 1.09 1.75
N CYS A 61 -0.20 1.71 2.93
CA CYS A 61 0.66 2.85 3.24
C CYS A 61 2.00 2.39 3.79
N GLY A 62 3.07 2.99 3.30
CA GLY A 62 4.37 2.92 3.93
C GLY A 62 4.61 4.12 4.83
N ASN A 63 5.82 4.24 5.36
CA ASN A 63 6.14 5.32 6.28
C ASN A 63 6.17 6.70 5.62
N HIS A 64 6.26 6.77 4.31
CA HIS A 64 6.21 8.04 3.59
C HIS A 64 4.79 8.48 3.24
N ASP A 65 3.80 7.61 3.40
CA ASP A 65 2.44 7.86 2.92
C ASP A 65 1.51 8.33 4.03
N ASN A 66 1.96 9.25 4.85
CA ASN A 66 1.27 9.68 6.06
C ASN A 66 -0.14 10.20 5.83
N CYS A 67 -0.38 10.86 4.70
CA CYS A 67 -1.68 11.47 4.44
C CYS A 67 -2.81 10.45 4.31
N LEU A 68 -2.48 9.20 4.00
CA LEU A 68 -3.50 8.16 3.82
C LEU A 68 -3.64 7.25 5.01
N TYR A 69 -2.82 7.40 6.04
CA TYR A 69 -2.89 6.53 7.20
C TYR A 69 -4.23 6.69 7.91
N GLY A 70 -4.97 5.60 7.96
CA GLY A 70 -6.29 5.61 8.57
C GLY A 70 -7.35 6.33 7.76
N ALA A 71 -7.04 6.78 6.56
CA ALA A 71 -8.00 7.52 5.74
C ALA A 71 -9.02 6.60 5.10
N ASN A 72 -10.22 7.13 4.90
CA ASN A 72 -11.21 6.49 4.05
C ASN A 72 -11.07 7.09 2.66
N ILE A 73 -10.84 6.24 1.69
CA ILE A 73 -10.64 6.69 0.33
C ILE A 73 -11.89 6.39 -0.47
N ASP A 74 -12.55 7.44 -0.93
CA ASP A 74 -13.74 7.31 -1.75
C ASP A 74 -13.36 7.29 -3.23
N GLY A 75 -14.18 6.65 -4.03
CA GLY A 75 -14.03 6.69 -5.47
C GLY A 75 -13.06 5.68 -6.05
N LEU A 76 -12.56 4.75 -5.25
CA LEU A 76 -11.76 3.67 -5.78
C LEU A 76 -12.65 2.72 -6.58
N ASP A 77 -12.10 2.20 -7.69
CA ASP A 77 -12.79 1.18 -8.45
C ASP A 77 -12.99 -0.07 -7.59
N THR A 78 -13.98 -0.88 -7.94
CA THR A 78 -14.30 -2.05 -7.14
C THR A 78 -13.17 -3.08 -7.07
N ASN A 79 -12.24 -3.03 -8.01
CA ASN A 79 -11.12 -3.96 -8.03
C ASN A 79 -9.85 -3.39 -7.40
N VAL A 80 -9.92 -2.20 -6.81
CA VAL A 80 -8.78 -1.56 -6.15
C VAL A 80 -9.05 -1.53 -4.65
N HIS A 81 -8.13 -2.07 -3.87
CA HIS A 81 -8.31 -2.27 -2.44
C HIS A 81 -7.19 -1.62 -1.65
N TYR A 82 -7.56 -0.69 -0.79
CA TYR A 82 -6.64 -0.08 0.16
C TYR A 82 -6.80 -0.79 1.50
N LEU A 83 -5.74 -1.44 1.95
CA LEU A 83 -5.78 -2.18 3.21
C LEU A 83 -5.00 -1.43 4.28
N CYS A 84 -5.65 -1.23 5.42
CA CYS A 84 -5.03 -0.58 6.58
C CYS A 84 -5.55 -1.31 7.81
N ASN A 85 -4.77 -2.24 8.31
CA ASN A 85 -5.16 -3.15 9.39
C ASN A 85 -6.46 -3.89 9.04
N SER A 86 -6.55 -4.29 7.79
CA SER A 86 -7.74 -4.97 7.27
C SER A 86 -7.31 -5.99 6.23
N GLY A 87 -8.22 -6.90 5.92
CA GLY A 87 -7.91 -7.99 5.00
C GLY A 87 -8.96 -8.18 3.92
N ILE A 88 -8.59 -8.91 2.91
CA ILE A 88 -9.49 -9.27 1.81
C ILE A 88 -9.03 -10.59 1.22
N GLU A 89 -10.00 -11.36 0.75
CA GLU A 89 -9.70 -12.59 0.02
C GLU A 89 -9.95 -12.36 -1.47
N LEU A 90 -8.95 -12.64 -2.28
CA LEU A 90 -9.02 -12.50 -3.73
C LEU A 90 -8.50 -13.77 -4.37
N ASN A 91 -9.30 -14.36 -5.25
CA ASN A 91 -8.91 -15.57 -5.98
C ASN A 91 -8.45 -16.70 -5.04
N GLY A 92 -9.06 -16.82 -3.87
CA GLY A 92 -8.70 -17.85 -2.91
C GLY A 92 -7.48 -17.54 -2.06
N ILE A 93 -6.90 -16.35 -2.21
CA ILE A 93 -5.75 -15.93 -1.42
C ILE A 93 -6.19 -14.82 -0.48
N TYR A 94 -5.83 -14.95 0.80
CA TYR A 94 -6.16 -13.95 1.80
C TYR A 94 -5.00 -12.96 1.95
N PHE A 95 -5.31 -11.68 1.82
CA PHE A 95 -4.33 -10.60 1.98
C PHE A 95 -4.70 -9.77 3.21
N TYR A 96 -3.72 -9.43 4.00
CA TYR A 96 -3.94 -8.56 5.15
C TYR A 96 -2.93 -7.40 5.07
N GLY A 97 -3.40 -6.16 5.12
CA GLY A 97 -2.56 -4.99 4.99
C GLY A 97 -2.23 -4.38 6.34
N VAL A 98 -0.94 -4.21 6.59
CA VAL A 98 -0.45 -3.58 7.81
C VAL A 98 0.38 -2.37 7.40
N PRO A 99 -0.05 -1.15 7.73
CA PRO A 99 0.77 0.02 7.45
C PRO A 99 1.98 0.03 8.37
N MET A 100 3.11 0.45 7.83
CA MET A 100 4.34 0.52 8.61
C MET A 100 4.85 1.94 8.61
N PHE A 101 4.76 2.59 9.74
CA PHE A 101 5.28 3.93 9.93
C PHE A 101 6.39 3.86 10.96
N MET A 102 7.60 4.15 10.54
CA MET A 102 8.74 4.13 11.42
C MET A 102 8.50 5.04 12.64
N GLU A 103 7.93 6.20 12.38
CA GLU A 103 7.63 7.15 13.45
C GLU A 103 6.63 6.60 14.44
N ASP A 104 5.62 5.92 13.96
CA ASP A 104 4.62 5.30 14.83
C ASP A 104 5.24 4.22 15.69
N CYS A 105 6.10 3.43 15.12
CA CYS A 105 6.79 2.40 15.88
C CYS A 105 7.63 3.01 16.98
N ILE A 106 8.35 4.07 16.69
CA ILE A 106 9.18 4.75 17.67
C ILE A 106 8.31 5.38 18.75
N THR A 107 7.24 6.05 18.36
CA THR A 107 6.33 6.70 19.29
C THR A 107 5.70 5.67 20.23
N GLU A 108 5.24 4.56 19.70
CA GLU A 108 4.66 3.51 20.53
C GLU A 108 5.65 2.98 21.53
N ARG A 109 6.88 2.79 21.11
CA ARG A 109 7.93 2.32 22.02
C ARG A 109 8.19 3.30 23.14
N GLN A 110 8.19 4.58 22.83
CA GLN A 110 8.36 5.60 23.86
C GLN A 110 7.20 5.64 24.82
N ASN A 111 5.98 5.49 24.32
CA ASN A 111 4.78 5.61 25.13
C ASN A 111 4.49 4.37 25.95
N ARG A 112 4.89 3.21 25.47
CA ARG A 112 4.54 1.94 26.07
C ARG A 112 5.65 1.28 26.84
N ASN A 113 6.77 1.96 27.00
CA ASN A 113 7.90 1.29 27.58
C ASN A 113 8.47 0.28 26.59
N TYR A 114 9.38 0.72 25.83
CA TYR A 114 9.89 0.10 24.63
C TYR A 114 10.24 -1.37 24.76
N GLU A 115 10.79 -1.77 25.88
CA GLU A 115 11.25 -3.14 26.09
C GLU A 115 10.12 -4.15 26.08
N GLN A 116 8.88 -3.69 26.14
CA GLN A 116 7.73 -4.58 26.09
C GLN A 116 7.23 -4.83 24.67
N ILE A 117 7.79 -4.13 23.71
CA ILE A 117 7.39 -4.31 22.33
C ILE A 117 8.22 -5.45 21.75
N PRO A 118 7.58 -6.50 21.22
CA PRO A 118 8.35 -7.58 20.63
C PRO A 118 9.17 -7.06 19.46
N VAL A 119 10.42 -7.33 19.51
CA VAL A 119 11.33 -6.97 18.44
C VAL A 119 11.69 -8.23 17.71
N ASN A 120 11.34 -8.30 16.46
CA ASN A 120 11.59 -9.49 15.66
C ASN A 120 12.38 -9.17 14.45
#